data_78d5c407b70540a0e347bc2f881cc60d
#
_entry.id   78d5c407b70540a0e347bc2f881cc60d
#
_cell.length_a   1.000
_cell.length_b   1.000
_cell.length_c   1.000
_cell.angle_alpha   90.00
_cell.angle_beta   90.00
_cell.angle_gamma   90.00
#
_symmetry.space_group_name_H-M   'P 1'
#
loop_
_entity.id
_entity.type
_entity.pdbx_description
1 polymer ?
#
loop_
_entity_poly.entity_id
_entity_poly.type
_entity_poly.pdbx_seq_one_letter_code
_entity_poly.pdbx_strand_id
1 'polypeptide(L)'
;MHAEKRPVLIAAALREERTALERRSSELAERRMPGIPDGDLLTGRLGGRGVALLRCGVGKVAAASSVAAASALGPRCIISVGSAAALHPGHRVGDVVIGTEVVQHDFAAVSASGFTLFGYGSDRPSEGEPLLRSDAALHASAQEAARVLGATRGFAVSVGRIATGDWFVNDRATRDAIATRTGADLVEMEGAAIAYVARRFGTPWIVIRSVSDAGDAVAPTAFDEYLPTAAANAAAIVEAILPTLP
;
A
#
# COMPACT_ATOMS: atom_id res chain seq x y z
N MET A 1 14.74 2.18 27.41
CA MET A 1 15.70 2.09 26.29
C MET A 1 15.44 0.89 25.36
N HIS A 2 14.19 0.41 25.23
CA HIS A 2 13.85 -0.76 24.37
C HIS A 2 12.84 -0.47 23.25
N ALA A 3 12.26 0.74 23.18
CA ALA A 3 11.28 1.08 22.14
C ALA A 3 11.91 1.37 20.74
N GLU A 4 13.20 1.68 20.67
CA GLU A 4 13.92 1.95 19.40
C GLU A 4 14.31 0.70 18.59
N LYS A 5 14.09 -0.50 19.13
CA LYS A 5 14.52 -1.75 18.47
C LYS A 5 13.55 -2.33 17.44
N ARG A 6 12.33 -1.81 17.35
CA ARG A 6 11.30 -2.29 16.40
C ARG A 6 11.14 -1.29 15.27
N PRO A 7 11.62 -1.59 14.06
CA PRO A 7 11.51 -0.65 12.93
C PRO A 7 10.06 -0.49 12.48
N VAL A 8 9.77 0.60 11.77
CA VAL A 8 8.59 0.66 10.91
C VAL A 8 8.94 -0.07 9.62
N LEU A 9 8.20 -1.11 9.26
CA LEU A 9 8.37 -1.80 7.99
C LEU A 9 7.60 -1.04 6.91
N ILE A 10 8.31 -0.54 5.89
CA ILE A 10 7.74 0.16 4.75
C ILE A 10 7.93 -0.72 3.53
N ALA A 11 6.82 -1.23 2.98
CA ALA A 11 6.81 -2.12 1.84
C ALA A 11 6.35 -1.38 0.59
N ALA A 12 7.19 -1.39 -0.44
CA ALA A 12 6.93 -0.87 -1.78
C ALA A 12 7.15 -1.98 -2.81
N ALA A 13 6.32 -2.02 -3.86
CA ALA A 13 6.39 -3.08 -4.86
C ALA A 13 7.57 -2.91 -5.81
N LEU A 14 7.79 -1.69 -6.27
CA LEU A 14 8.74 -1.34 -7.31
C LEU A 14 10.03 -0.73 -6.76
N ARG A 15 11.08 -0.81 -7.58
CA ARG A 15 12.36 -0.17 -7.28
C ARG A 15 12.22 1.35 -7.17
N GLU A 16 11.46 1.96 -8.07
CA GLU A 16 11.23 3.40 -8.15
C GLU A 16 10.57 3.91 -6.88
N GLU A 17 9.57 3.20 -6.38
CA GLU A 17 8.84 3.53 -5.15
C GLU A 17 9.76 3.43 -3.92
N ARG A 18 10.56 2.37 -3.82
CA ARG A 18 11.53 2.24 -2.74
C ARG A 18 12.63 3.29 -2.85
N THR A 19 13.12 3.58 -4.05
CA THR A 19 14.16 4.61 -4.27
C THR A 19 13.67 5.99 -3.82
N ALA A 20 12.40 6.32 -3.98
CA ALA A 20 11.83 7.57 -3.47
C ALA A 20 11.92 7.69 -1.94
N LEU A 21 11.81 6.57 -1.22
CA LEU A 21 12.03 6.49 0.24
C LEU A 21 13.52 6.56 0.59
N GLU A 22 14.37 5.82 -0.15
CA GLU A 22 15.83 5.79 0.07
C GLU A 22 16.44 7.19 0.02
N ARG A 23 16.02 8.01 -0.96
CA ARG A 23 16.50 9.41 -1.13
C ARG A 23 16.19 10.31 0.06
N ARG A 24 15.25 9.92 0.91
CA ARG A 24 14.80 10.65 2.11
C ARG A 24 15.37 10.06 3.39
N SER A 25 16.00 8.89 3.29
CA SER A 25 16.51 8.11 4.42
C SER A 25 18.00 8.36 4.63
N SER A 26 18.45 8.10 5.85
CA SER A 26 19.85 8.10 6.23
C SER A 26 20.26 6.76 6.85
N GLU A 27 21.57 6.54 6.99
CA GLU A 27 22.15 5.35 7.63
C GLU A 27 21.66 4.03 7.00
N LEU A 28 21.43 4.04 5.68
CA LEU A 28 20.94 2.87 4.97
C LEU A 28 21.99 1.77 4.90
N ALA A 29 21.61 0.56 5.30
CA ALA A 29 22.42 -0.64 5.19
C ALA A 29 21.57 -1.81 4.72
N GLU A 30 22.14 -2.65 3.86
CA GLU A 30 21.48 -3.88 3.44
C GLU A 30 21.28 -4.83 4.64
N ARG A 31 20.09 -5.42 4.71
CA ARG A 31 19.75 -6.45 5.68
C ARG A 31 19.35 -7.74 4.97
N ARG A 32 20.22 -8.76 5.04
CA ARG A 32 19.88 -10.07 4.47
C ARG A 32 18.98 -10.86 5.40
N MET A 33 17.93 -11.44 4.84
CA MET A 33 16.99 -12.29 5.55
C MET A 33 16.53 -13.46 4.67
N PRO A 34 16.33 -14.65 5.23
CA PRO A 34 15.75 -15.76 4.47
C PRO A 34 14.39 -15.40 3.88
N GLY A 35 14.17 -15.74 2.62
CA GLY A 35 12.93 -15.45 1.90
C GLY A 35 12.82 -14.04 1.31
N ILE A 36 13.86 -13.21 1.45
CA ILE A 36 13.96 -11.90 0.82
C ILE A 36 15.19 -11.89 -0.09
N PRO A 37 15.06 -11.54 -1.39
CA PRO A 37 16.21 -11.43 -2.28
C PRO A 37 17.23 -10.42 -1.77
N ASP A 38 18.52 -10.66 -2.07
CA ASP A 38 19.62 -9.75 -1.72
C ASP A 38 19.36 -8.36 -2.31
N GLY A 39 19.58 -7.33 -1.53
CA GLY A 39 19.35 -5.93 -1.90
C GLY A 39 17.89 -5.47 -1.80
N ASP A 40 16.92 -6.35 -1.48
CA ASP A 40 15.51 -5.95 -1.40
C ASP A 40 15.08 -5.46 -0.02
N LEU A 41 15.91 -5.63 1.00
CA LEU A 41 15.65 -5.11 2.35
C LEU A 41 16.81 -4.22 2.80
N LEU A 42 16.48 -2.97 3.11
CA LEU A 42 17.40 -2.00 3.69
C LEU A 42 16.90 -1.59 5.08
N THR A 43 17.80 -1.39 6.02
CA THR A 43 17.48 -0.78 7.31
C THR A 43 18.16 0.57 7.43
N GLY A 44 17.53 1.54 8.12
CA GLY A 44 18.05 2.89 8.24
C GLY A 44 17.15 3.79 9.07
N ARG A 45 17.20 5.09 8.78
CA ARG A 45 16.38 6.10 9.46
C ARG A 45 15.63 6.96 8.46
N LEU A 46 14.36 7.24 8.75
CA LEU A 46 13.52 8.17 7.98
C LEU A 46 12.63 8.94 8.95
N GLY A 47 12.50 10.25 8.80
CA GLY A 47 11.70 11.09 9.70
C GLY A 47 12.09 10.93 11.19
N GLY A 48 13.37 10.67 11.48
CA GLY A 48 13.87 10.45 12.84
C GLY A 48 13.59 9.06 13.44
N ARG A 49 12.88 8.16 12.73
CA ARG A 49 12.53 6.81 13.18
C ARG A 49 13.39 5.74 12.50
N GLY A 50 13.63 4.64 13.19
CA GLY A 50 14.21 3.43 12.60
C GLY A 50 13.22 2.78 11.63
N VAL A 51 13.66 2.53 10.41
CA VAL A 51 12.84 1.95 9.34
C VAL A 51 13.49 0.71 8.73
N ALA A 52 12.66 -0.16 8.17
CA ALA A 52 13.05 -1.23 7.27
C ALA A 52 12.32 -1.00 5.94
N LEU A 53 13.07 -0.69 4.88
CA LEU A 53 12.56 -0.46 3.54
C LEU A 53 12.62 -1.75 2.74
N LEU A 54 11.47 -2.30 2.41
CA LEU A 54 11.32 -3.56 1.70
C LEU A 54 10.84 -3.31 0.27
N ARG A 55 11.57 -3.84 -0.72
CA ARG A 55 11.01 -4.06 -2.06
C ARG A 55 10.31 -5.41 -2.06
N CYS A 56 9.01 -5.41 -1.99
CA CYS A 56 8.23 -6.64 -1.81
C CYS A 56 7.89 -7.37 -3.12
N GLY A 57 8.11 -6.72 -4.27
CA GLY A 57 7.72 -7.24 -5.59
C GLY A 57 6.24 -6.99 -5.91
N VAL A 58 5.88 -7.18 -7.18
CA VAL A 58 4.54 -6.91 -7.71
C VAL A 58 3.63 -8.10 -7.49
N GLY A 59 2.39 -7.81 -7.10
CA GLY A 59 1.31 -8.78 -6.93
C GLY A 59 1.24 -9.42 -5.54
N LYS A 60 0.10 -10.02 -5.27
CA LYS A 60 -0.28 -10.52 -3.94
C LYS A 60 0.69 -11.56 -3.38
N VAL A 61 1.16 -12.49 -4.21
CA VAL A 61 2.04 -13.58 -3.75
C VAL A 61 3.43 -13.05 -3.36
N ALA A 62 4.03 -12.19 -4.21
CA ALA A 62 5.32 -11.58 -3.94
C ALA A 62 5.28 -10.71 -2.68
N ALA A 63 4.27 -9.84 -2.58
CA ALA A 63 4.08 -8.96 -1.44
C ALA A 63 3.86 -9.74 -0.14
N ALA A 64 2.97 -10.74 -0.14
CA ALA A 64 2.68 -11.55 1.03
C ALA A 64 3.92 -12.32 1.52
N SER A 65 4.66 -12.97 0.62
CA SER A 65 5.84 -13.76 0.98
C SER A 65 6.96 -12.89 1.56
N SER A 66 7.25 -11.77 0.91
CA SER A 66 8.31 -10.84 1.35
C SER A 66 7.98 -10.18 2.68
N VAL A 67 6.72 -9.72 2.88
CA VAL A 67 6.29 -9.09 4.14
C VAL A 67 6.22 -10.13 5.26
N ALA A 68 5.80 -11.36 5.00
CA ALA A 68 5.81 -12.43 6.00
C ALA A 68 7.25 -12.71 6.48
N ALA A 69 8.22 -12.80 5.56
CA ALA A 69 9.62 -12.96 5.92
C ALA A 69 10.14 -11.75 6.73
N ALA A 70 9.86 -10.52 6.28
CA ALA A 70 10.28 -9.29 6.97
C ALA A 70 9.62 -9.10 8.35
N SER A 71 8.46 -9.74 8.60
CA SER A 71 7.78 -9.70 9.91
C SER A 71 8.62 -10.30 11.05
N ALA A 72 9.64 -11.13 10.72
CA ALA A 72 10.61 -11.60 11.70
C ALA A 72 11.47 -10.48 12.33
N LEU A 73 11.51 -9.28 11.74
CA LEU A 73 12.08 -8.08 12.36
C LEU A 73 11.28 -7.58 13.57
N GLY A 74 10.08 -8.09 13.79
CA GLY A 74 9.15 -7.63 14.82
C GLY A 74 8.74 -6.16 14.62
N PRO A 75 8.32 -5.74 13.43
CA PRO A 75 8.03 -4.34 13.17
C PRO A 75 6.93 -3.82 14.10
N ARG A 76 7.01 -2.52 14.45
CA ARG A 76 5.97 -1.87 15.26
C ARG A 76 4.69 -1.62 14.47
N CYS A 77 4.83 -1.35 13.18
CA CYS A 77 3.73 -1.29 12.21
C CYS A 77 4.26 -1.54 10.81
N ILE A 78 3.34 -1.79 9.87
CA ILE A 78 3.63 -1.99 8.45
C ILE A 78 2.91 -0.91 7.65
N ILE A 79 3.66 -0.20 6.81
CA ILE A 79 3.15 0.77 5.85
C ILE A 79 3.33 0.19 4.46
N SER A 80 2.24 -0.12 3.76
CA SER A 80 2.25 -0.40 2.33
C SER A 80 2.18 0.93 1.57
N VAL A 81 3.15 1.19 0.72
CA VAL A 81 3.26 2.45 -0.01
C VAL A 81 3.52 2.21 -1.48
N GLY A 82 2.95 3.03 -2.35
CA GLY A 82 3.16 2.92 -3.80
C GLY A 82 2.16 3.71 -4.62
N SER A 83 2.10 3.37 -5.89
CA SER A 83 1.18 3.91 -6.89
C SER A 83 -0.11 3.09 -6.98
N ALA A 84 -1.15 3.65 -7.59
CA ALA A 84 -2.41 2.99 -7.87
C ALA A 84 -3.16 3.68 -9.01
N ALA A 85 -4.02 2.95 -9.72
CA ALA A 85 -4.96 3.52 -10.67
C ALA A 85 -6.22 4.04 -9.97
N ALA A 86 -6.73 5.19 -10.44
CA ALA A 86 -8.00 5.75 -9.96
C ALA A 86 -9.19 4.98 -10.53
N LEU A 87 -10.12 4.61 -9.66
CA LEU A 87 -11.40 3.99 -10.04
C LEU A 87 -12.51 5.01 -10.27
N HIS A 88 -12.33 6.25 -9.82
CA HIS A 88 -13.29 7.34 -9.95
C HIS A 88 -12.63 8.62 -10.49
N PRO A 89 -13.35 9.44 -11.27
CA PRO A 89 -12.81 10.66 -11.86
C PRO A 89 -12.49 11.77 -10.85
N GLY A 90 -12.84 11.59 -9.59
CA GLY A 90 -12.54 12.55 -8.51
C GLY A 90 -11.07 12.58 -8.07
N HIS A 91 -10.29 11.57 -8.45
CA HIS A 91 -8.87 11.47 -8.11
C HIS A 91 -8.02 11.82 -9.33
N ARG A 92 -7.07 12.74 -9.17
CA ARG A 92 -6.13 13.17 -10.21
C ARG A 92 -4.79 12.48 -10.02
N VAL A 93 -4.04 12.34 -11.08
CA VAL A 93 -2.64 11.91 -11.00
C VAL A 93 -1.86 12.77 -10.01
N GLY A 94 -1.14 12.13 -9.11
CA GLY A 94 -0.41 12.75 -8.02
C GLY A 94 -1.19 12.91 -6.70
N ASP A 95 -2.52 12.82 -6.71
CA ASP A 95 -3.31 12.79 -5.46
C ASP A 95 -2.96 11.56 -4.62
N VAL A 96 -3.16 11.65 -3.32
CA VAL A 96 -2.85 10.56 -2.39
C VAL A 96 -4.11 10.11 -1.66
N VAL A 97 -4.31 8.81 -1.61
CA VAL A 97 -5.37 8.17 -0.81
C VAL A 97 -4.75 7.37 0.33
N ILE A 98 -5.22 7.62 1.54
CA ILE A 98 -4.92 6.85 2.73
C ILE A 98 -6.01 5.79 2.89
N GLY A 99 -5.63 4.52 2.79
CA GLY A 99 -6.57 3.41 2.84
C GLY A 99 -7.14 3.19 4.22
N THR A 100 -8.43 3.41 4.39
CA THR A 100 -9.18 3.01 5.59
C THR A 100 -9.51 1.53 5.59
N GLU A 101 -9.73 1.00 4.39
CA GLU A 101 -10.09 -0.38 4.14
C GLU A 101 -9.41 -0.88 2.86
N VAL A 102 -9.10 -2.16 2.83
CA VAL A 102 -8.66 -2.83 1.60
C VAL A 102 -9.52 -4.05 1.33
N VAL A 103 -9.68 -4.39 0.04
CA VAL A 103 -10.48 -5.52 -0.42
C VAL A 103 -9.79 -6.21 -1.60
N GLN A 104 -9.81 -7.55 -1.67
CA GLN A 104 -9.39 -8.23 -2.89
C GLN A 104 -10.55 -8.26 -3.89
N HIS A 105 -10.34 -7.66 -5.08
CA HIS A 105 -11.36 -7.63 -6.12
C HIS A 105 -11.44 -8.93 -6.94
N ASP A 106 -10.43 -9.77 -6.88
CA ASP A 106 -10.25 -11.00 -7.66
C ASP A 106 -10.24 -12.27 -6.79
N PHE A 107 -10.50 -12.15 -5.48
CA PHE A 107 -10.71 -13.29 -4.58
C PHE A 107 -12.20 -13.50 -4.39
N ALA A 108 -12.80 -14.35 -5.25
CA ALA A 108 -14.25 -14.45 -5.38
C ALA A 108 -14.69 -15.80 -5.95
N ALA A 109 -15.95 -16.16 -5.71
CA ALA A 109 -16.67 -17.10 -6.56
C ALA A 109 -17.14 -16.37 -7.82
N VAL A 110 -16.98 -17.01 -8.98
CA VAL A 110 -17.43 -16.50 -10.27
C VAL A 110 -18.53 -17.38 -10.80
N SER A 111 -19.68 -16.80 -11.14
CA SER A 111 -20.83 -17.50 -11.68
C SER A 111 -21.46 -16.71 -12.83
N ALA A 112 -22.48 -17.26 -13.48
CA ALA A 112 -23.25 -16.56 -14.50
C ALA A 112 -23.92 -15.27 -13.97
N SER A 113 -24.21 -15.21 -12.67
CA SER A 113 -24.76 -14.01 -12.01
C SER A 113 -23.72 -12.99 -11.57
N GLY A 114 -22.41 -13.24 -11.82
CA GLY A 114 -21.33 -12.33 -11.49
C GLY A 114 -20.38 -12.85 -10.42
N PHE A 115 -19.77 -11.93 -9.68
CA PHE A 115 -18.77 -12.18 -8.64
C PHE A 115 -19.40 -12.10 -7.26
N THR A 116 -19.07 -13.08 -6.39
CA THR A 116 -19.30 -13.01 -4.94
C THR A 116 -17.95 -12.96 -4.26
N LEU A 117 -17.58 -11.80 -3.72
CA LEU A 117 -16.27 -11.61 -3.06
C LEU A 117 -16.17 -12.53 -1.85
N PHE A 118 -15.01 -13.17 -1.74
CA PHE A 118 -14.63 -13.94 -0.58
C PHE A 118 -13.96 -13.05 0.47
N GLY A 119 -14.08 -13.46 1.72
CA GLY A 119 -13.53 -12.75 2.85
C GLY A 119 -12.59 -13.59 3.70
N TYR A 120 -12.20 -12.99 4.80
CA TYR A 120 -11.23 -13.53 5.74
C TYR A 120 -11.90 -13.82 7.10
N GLY A 121 -11.27 -14.70 7.89
CA GLY A 121 -11.70 -14.96 9.27
C GLY A 121 -12.76 -16.05 9.42
N SER A 122 -13.09 -16.76 8.35
CA SER A 122 -13.94 -17.95 8.35
C SER A 122 -13.23 -19.11 7.64
N ASP A 123 -13.57 -20.35 8.03
CA ASP A 123 -13.13 -21.56 7.32
C ASP A 123 -13.77 -21.67 5.92
N ARG A 124 -14.87 -20.96 5.73
CA ARG A 124 -15.55 -20.83 4.43
C ARG A 124 -15.38 -19.39 3.94
N PRO A 125 -14.61 -19.17 2.86
CA PRO A 125 -14.36 -17.81 2.36
C PRO A 125 -15.62 -17.01 2.02
N SER A 126 -16.70 -17.68 1.59
CA SER A 126 -18.00 -17.05 1.31
C SER A 126 -18.72 -16.48 2.55
N GLU A 127 -18.31 -16.88 3.75
CA GLU A 127 -18.87 -16.43 5.04
C GLU A 127 -17.93 -15.42 5.74
N GLY A 128 -16.76 -15.16 5.17
CA GLY A 128 -15.77 -14.24 5.72
C GLY A 128 -16.08 -12.77 5.41
N GLU A 129 -15.49 -11.86 6.19
CA GLU A 129 -15.53 -10.42 5.92
C GLU A 129 -14.55 -10.08 4.79
N PRO A 130 -14.98 -9.55 3.64
CA PRO A 130 -14.08 -9.25 2.52
C PRO A 130 -13.19 -8.02 2.76
N LEU A 131 -13.57 -7.16 3.71
CA LEU A 131 -12.85 -5.93 4.03
C LEU A 131 -11.84 -6.17 5.15
N LEU A 132 -10.62 -5.68 4.96
CA LEU A 132 -9.64 -5.52 6.03
C LEU A 132 -9.53 -4.04 6.37
N ARG A 133 -9.71 -3.69 7.66
CA ARG A 133 -9.65 -2.30 8.14
C ARG A 133 -8.27 -1.98 8.67
N SER A 134 -7.74 -0.81 8.27
CA SER A 134 -6.47 -0.30 8.77
C SER A 134 -6.56 0.03 10.27
N ASP A 135 -5.39 0.13 10.91
CA ASP A 135 -5.33 0.55 12.32
C ASP A 135 -5.79 2.00 12.46
N ALA A 136 -6.75 2.24 13.36
CA ALA A 136 -7.39 3.54 13.53
C ALA A 136 -6.42 4.64 14.01
N ALA A 137 -5.46 4.30 14.87
CA ALA A 137 -4.49 5.28 15.37
C ALA A 137 -3.47 5.65 14.29
N LEU A 138 -2.98 4.67 13.51
CA LEU A 138 -2.13 4.92 12.36
C LEU A 138 -2.85 5.76 11.31
N HIS A 139 -4.12 5.44 11.04
CA HIS A 139 -4.93 6.17 10.08
C HIS A 139 -5.12 7.64 10.46
N ALA A 140 -5.50 7.92 11.71
CA ALA A 140 -5.71 9.29 12.20
C ALA A 140 -4.41 10.13 12.12
N SER A 141 -3.29 9.55 12.55
CA SER A 141 -1.97 10.20 12.46
C SER A 141 -1.56 10.48 11.01
N ALA A 142 -1.80 9.52 10.11
CA ALA A 142 -1.48 9.66 8.70
C ALA A 142 -2.34 10.73 8.02
N GLN A 143 -3.63 10.77 8.31
CA GLN A 143 -4.56 11.73 7.70
C GLN A 143 -4.17 13.17 8.02
N GLU A 144 -3.86 13.49 9.28
CA GLU A 144 -3.51 14.85 9.67
C GLU A 144 -2.18 15.29 9.05
N ALA A 145 -1.14 14.47 9.15
CA ALA A 145 0.16 14.80 8.57
C ALA A 145 0.07 14.95 7.03
N ALA A 146 -0.70 14.08 6.37
CA ALA A 146 -0.86 14.10 4.92
C ALA A 146 -1.65 15.33 4.46
N ARG A 147 -2.69 15.74 5.19
CA ARG A 147 -3.48 16.94 4.89
C ARG A 147 -2.61 18.21 4.89
N VAL A 148 -1.76 18.36 5.90
CA VAL A 148 -0.84 19.50 6.00
C VAL A 148 0.15 19.49 4.84
N LEU A 149 0.73 18.34 4.52
CA LEU A 149 1.71 18.21 3.44
C LEU A 149 1.08 18.44 2.06
N GLY A 150 -0.10 17.87 1.79
CA GLY A 150 -0.82 18.03 0.52
C GLY A 150 -1.12 19.48 0.21
N ALA A 151 -1.58 20.25 1.20
CA ALA A 151 -1.84 21.67 1.06
C ALA A 151 -0.60 22.49 0.65
N THR A 152 0.59 22.08 1.11
CA THR A 152 1.86 22.75 0.77
C THR A 152 2.46 22.32 -0.56
N ARG A 153 2.14 21.12 -1.03
CA ARG A 153 2.72 20.52 -2.24
C ARG A 153 1.79 20.51 -3.46
N GLY A 154 0.53 20.91 -3.29
CA GLY A 154 -0.42 21.09 -4.39
C GLY A 154 -1.05 19.79 -4.90
N PHE A 155 -1.11 18.72 -4.09
CA PHE A 155 -1.89 17.52 -4.38
C PHE A 155 -2.99 17.30 -3.31
N ALA A 156 -4.10 16.73 -3.72
CA ALA A 156 -5.17 16.41 -2.80
C ALA A 156 -4.82 15.16 -1.96
N VAL A 157 -5.28 15.16 -0.71
CA VAL A 157 -5.21 13.97 0.15
C VAL A 157 -6.62 13.62 0.59
N SER A 158 -6.98 12.39 0.38
CA SER A 158 -8.27 11.83 0.78
C SER A 158 -8.08 10.52 1.57
N VAL A 159 -9.15 10.04 2.12
CA VAL A 159 -9.26 8.71 2.72
C VAL A 159 -10.22 7.89 1.88
N GLY A 160 -9.98 6.59 1.79
CA GLY A 160 -10.85 5.77 0.96
C GLY A 160 -10.56 4.29 1.05
N ARG A 161 -11.32 3.51 0.27
CA ARG A 161 -11.13 2.08 0.12
C ARG A 161 -10.21 1.80 -1.05
N ILE A 162 -9.32 0.81 -0.92
CA ILE A 162 -8.38 0.41 -1.95
C ILE A 162 -8.66 -1.04 -2.34
N ALA A 163 -8.86 -1.28 -3.63
CA ALA A 163 -9.00 -2.61 -4.19
C ALA A 163 -7.64 -3.18 -4.58
N THR A 164 -7.40 -4.45 -4.24
CA THR A 164 -6.18 -5.18 -4.58
C THR A 164 -6.51 -6.38 -5.48
N GLY A 165 -5.69 -6.62 -6.49
CA GLY A 165 -5.76 -7.85 -7.30
C GLY A 165 -4.55 -8.00 -8.21
N ASP A 166 -4.37 -9.20 -8.79
CA ASP A 166 -3.21 -9.49 -9.64
C ASP A 166 -3.43 -9.07 -11.11
N TRP A 167 -4.17 -7.97 -11.32
CA TRP A 167 -4.44 -7.40 -12.64
C TRP A 167 -3.88 -5.98 -12.74
N PHE A 168 -3.08 -5.71 -13.77
CA PHE A 168 -2.81 -4.35 -14.19
C PHE A 168 -4.01 -3.86 -15.02
N VAL A 169 -4.82 -2.98 -14.42
CA VAL A 169 -6.08 -2.52 -15.02
C VAL A 169 -5.80 -1.45 -16.06
N ASN A 170 -6.03 -1.77 -17.33
CA ASN A 170 -5.87 -0.87 -18.48
C ASN A 170 -7.10 -0.85 -19.40
N ASP A 171 -8.26 -1.18 -18.85
CA ASP A 171 -9.54 -1.22 -19.54
C ASP A 171 -10.63 -0.58 -18.70
N ARG A 172 -11.37 0.35 -19.29
CA ARG A 172 -12.42 1.12 -18.62
C ARG A 172 -13.57 0.23 -18.10
N ALA A 173 -13.99 -0.76 -18.87
CA ALA A 173 -15.08 -1.65 -18.44
C ALA A 173 -14.67 -2.50 -17.22
N THR A 174 -13.44 -3.00 -17.23
CA THR A 174 -12.86 -3.73 -16.09
C THR A 174 -12.72 -2.82 -14.86
N ARG A 175 -12.21 -1.60 -15.03
CA ARG A 175 -12.12 -0.58 -13.97
C ARG A 175 -13.49 -0.32 -13.34
N ASP A 176 -14.49 -0.02 -14.17
CA ASP A 176 -15.83 0.34 -13.70
C ASP A 176 -16.53 -0.86 -13.00
N ALA A 177 -16.26 -2.09 -13.48
CA ALA A 177 -16.73 -3.31 -12.82
C ALA A 177 -16.07 -3.53 -11.45
N ILE A 178 -14.77 -3.24 -11.31
CA ILE A 178 -14.07 -3.29 -10.02
C ILE A 178 -14.65 -2.24 -9.07
N ALA A 179 -14.79 -0.99 -9.52
CA ALA A 179 -15.39 0.09 -8.72
C ALA A 179 -16.77 -0.29 -8.19
N THR A 180 -17.63 -0.80 -9.09
CA THR A 180 -19.02 -1.19 -8.75
C THR A 180 -19.07 -2.30 -7.71
N ARG A 181 -18.28 -3.37 -7.85
CA ARG A 181 -18.35 -4.52 -6.95
C ARG A 181 -17.64 -4.32 -5.61
N THR A 182 -16.65 -3.40 -5.55
CA THR A 182 -15.86 -3.19 -4.35
C THR A 182 -16.17 -1.89 -3.62
N GLY A 183 -16.74 -0.91 -4.31
CA GLY A 183 -16.89 0.45 -3.80
C GLY A 183 -15.55 1.12 -3.47
N ALA A 184 -14.47 0.71 -4.15
CA ALA A 184 -13.13 1.23 -3.89
C ALA A 184 -12.85 2.49 -4.71
N ASP A 185 -11.97 3.34 -4.19
CA ASP A 185 -11.52 4.58 -4.83
C ASP A 185 -10.35 4.34 -5.78
N LEU A 186 -9.46 3.42 -5.39
CA LEU A 186 -8.26 3.06 -6.17
C LEU A 186 -8.15 1.55 -6.34
N VAL A 187 -7.37 1.13 -7.34
CA VAL A 187 -6.96 -0.26 -7.54
C VAL A 187 -5.44 -0.37 -7.66
N GLU A 188 -4.87 -1.38 -7.00
CA GLU A 188 -3.46 -1.71 -6.99
C GLU A 188 -3.27 -3.24 -6.80
N MET A 189 -2.05 -3.72 -6.55
CA MET A 189 -1.78 -5.15 -6.63
C MET A 189 -1.25 -5.80 -5.33
N GLU A 190 -1.05 -5.09 -4.21
CA GLU A 190 -0.38 -5.63 -3.02
C GLU A 190 -1.08 -5.37 -1.69
N GLY A 191 -1.79 -4.26 -1.55
CA GLY A 191 -2.24 -3.73 -0.26
C GLY A 191 -3.03 -4.69 0.61
N ALA A 192 -4.00 -5.42 0.04
CA ALA A 192 -4.79 -6.38 0.81
C ALA A 192 -3.97 -7.63 1.20
N ALA A 193 -2.98 -8.04 0.40
CA ALA A 193 -2.10 -9.14 0.74
C ALA A 193 -1.18 -8.76 1.92
N ILE A 194 -0.61 -7.55 1.90
CA ILE A 194 0.19 -7.00 3.00
C ILE A 194 -0.65 -6.86 4.27
N ALA A 195 -1.85 -6.31 4.15
CA ALA A 195 -2.79 -6.16 5.26
C ALA A 195 -3.17 -7.51 5.89
N TYR A 196 -3.40 -8.54 5.07
CA TYR A 196 -3.68 -9.87 5.55
C TYR A 196 -2.50 -10.46 6.34
N VAL A 197 -1.28 -10.33 5.83
CA VAL A 197 -0.07 -10.77 6.54
C VAL A 197 0.07 -10.01 7.86
N ALA A 198 -0.04 -8.67 7.83
CA ALA A 198 0.06 -7.84 9.04
C ALA A 198 -0.95 -8.29 10.12
N ARG A 199 -2.20 -8.53 9.74
CA ARG A 199 -3.24 -9.06 10.63
C ARG A 199 -2.84 -10.43 11.22
N ARG A 200 -2.28 -11.34 10.42
CA ARG A 200 -1.83 -12.67 10.89
C ARG A 200 -0.72 -12.60 11.92
N PHE A 201 0.13 -11.57 11.84
CA PHE A 201 1.20 -11.30 12.79
C PHE A 201 0.79 -10.35 13.93
N GLY A 202 -0.46 -9.91 13.99
CA GLY A 202 -0.94 -8.95 15.00
C GLY A 202 -0.22 -7.60 14.91
N THR A 203 0.24 -7.20 13.75
CA THR A 203 1.00 -5.96 13.53
C THR A 203 0.07 -4.88 12.96
N PRO A 204 0.00 -3.69 13.56
CA PRO A 204 -0.76 -2.55 13.00
C PRO A 204 -0.29 -2.22 11.58
N TRP A 205 -1.21 -1.81 10.70
CA TRP A 205 -0.89 -1.55 9.31
C TRP A 205 -1.71 -0.42 8.71
N ILE A 206 -1.19 0.17 7.64
CA ILE A 206 -1.86 1.15 6.80
C ILE A 206 -1.40 1.02 5.34
N VAL A 207 -2.27 1.36 4.40
CA VAL A 207 -1.95 1.44 2.96
C VAL A 207 -2.04 2.89 2.51
N ILE A 208 -1.02 3.36 1.79
CA ILE A 208 -0.93 4.71 1.23
C ILE A 208 -0.64 4.57 -0.24
N ARG A 209 -1.47 5.17 -1.09
CA ARG A 209 -1.30 5.14 -2.54
C ARG A 209 -1.38 6.53 -3.14
N SER A 210 -0.47 6.82 -4.07
CA SER A 210 -0.58 7.99 -4.93
C SER A 210 -1.06 7.58 -6.33
N VAL A 211 -1.95 8.36 -6.88
CA VAL A 211 -2.54 8.07 -8.19
C VAL A 211 -1.50 8.22 -9.30
N SER A 212 -1.30 7.19 -10.09
CA SER A 212 -0.41 7.17 -11.26
C SER A 212 -1.17 7.30 -12.58
N ASP A 213 -2.39 6.77 -12.63
CA ASP A 213 -3.18 6.65 -13.85
C ASP A 213 -4.68 6.50 -13.57
N ALA A 214 -5.49 6.39 -14.62
CA ALA A 214 -6.94 6.29 -14.53
C ALA A 214 -7.48 4.88 -14.82
N GLY A 215 -6.64 3.86 -14.88
CA GLY A 215 -7.07 2.47 -15.15
C GLY A 215 -7.79 2.30 -16.49
N ASP A 216 -7.37 2.99 -17.54
CA ASP A 216 -7.95 2.95 -18.87
C ASP A 216 -6.91 2.62 -19.95
N ALA A 217 -7.27 2.70 -21.21
CA ALA A 217 -6.41 2.30 -22.33
C ALA A 217 -5.07 3.04 -22.42
N VAL A 218 -4.95 4.22 -21.80
CA VAL A 218 -3.68 4.98 -21.74
C VAL A 218 -2.91 4.73 -20.45
N ALA A 219 -3.45 3.93 -19.53
CA ALA A 219 -2.82 3.64 -18.24
C ALA A 219 -1.36 3.20 -18.34
N PRO A 220 -0.93 2.32 -19.28
CA PRO A 220 0.48 1.91 -19.35
C PRO A 220 1.41 3.10 -19.59
N THR A 221 1.06 4.01 -20.51
CA THR A 221 1.88 5.20 -20.80
C THR A 221 1.84 6.20 -19.64
N ALA A 222 0.66 6.43 -19.08
CA ALA A 222 0.49 7.33 -17.95
C ALA A 222 1.25 6.81 -16.72
N PHE A 223 1.19 5.50 -16.45
CA PHE A 223 1.92 4.87 -15.34
C PHE A 223 3.44 5.13 -15.46
N ASP A 224 4.04 4.84 -16.62
CA ASP A 224 5.48 5.05 -16.84
C ASP A 224 5.88 6.52 -16.68
N GLU A 225 5.04 7.45 -17.16
CA GLU A 225 5.29 8.89 -17.07
C GLU A 225 5.19 9.42 -15.64
N TYR A 226 4.14 8.99 -14.89
CA TYR A 226 3.80 9.57 -13.61
C TYR A 226 4.26 8.76 -12.39
N LEU A 227 4.76 7.53 -12.56
CA LEU A 227 5.29 6.70 -11.47
C LEU A 227 6.31 7.45 -10.60
N PRO A 228 7.29 8.21 -11.15
CA PRO A 228 8.24 8.95 -10.29
C PRO A 228 7.55 10.00 -9.41
N THR A 229 6.53 10.69 -9.93
CA THR A 229 5.77 11.68 -9.18
C THR A 229 4.92 11.03 -8.10
N ALA A 230 4.20 9.96 -8.44
CA ALA A 230 3.38 9.20 -7.50
C ALA A 230 4.25 8.63 -6.36
N ALA A 231 5.38 8.02 -6.69
CA ALA A 231 6.34 7.51 -5.72
C ALA A 231 6.88 8.59 -4.79
N ALA A 232 7.22 9.77 -5.34
CA ALA A 232 7.74 10.90 -4.55
C ALA A 232 6.68 11.47 -3.59
N ASN A 233 5.42 11.58 -4.02
CA ASN A 233 4.32 12.05 -3.19
C ASN A 233 4.01 11.06 -2.06
N ALA A 234 3.89 9.78 -2.39
CA ALA A 234 3.66 8.72 -1.40
C ALA A 234 4.80 8.65 -0.36
N ALA A 235 6.06 8.70 -0.81
CA ALA A 235 7.22 8.71 0.09
C ALA A 235 7.25 9.94 1.01
N ALA A 236 6.85 11.12 0.50
CA ALA A 236 6.76 12.35 1.30
C ALA A 236 5.70 12.24 2.40
N ILE A 237 4.56 11.61 2.11
CA ILE A 237 3.53 11.34 3.12
C ILE A 237 4.08 10.38 4.19
N VAL A 238 4.74 9.28 3.78
CA VAL A 238 5.36 8.34 4.73
C VAL A 238 6.34 9.05 5.67
N GLU A 239 7.25 9.88 5.12
CA GLU A 239 8.20 10.65 5.94
C GLU A 239 7.48 11.56 6.95
N ALA A 240 6.42 12.26 6.52
CA ALA A 240 5.67 13.18 7.35
C ALA A 240 4.91 12.50 8.51
N ILE A 241 4.42 11.28 8.31
CA ILE A 241 3.66 10.55 9.33
C ILE A 241 4.54 9.82 10.34
N LEU A 242 5.79 9.47 9.99
CA LEU A 242 6.67 8.69 10.87
C LEU A 242 6.87 9.32 12.26
N PRO A 243 7.12 10.64 12.40
CA PRO A 243 7.26 11.27 13.72
C PRO A 243 6.01 11.19 14.58
N THR A 244 4.82 11.10 13.97
CA THR A 244 3.52 11.11 14.65
C THR A 244 3.02 9.70 15.04
N LEU A 245 3.69 8.66 14.55
CA LEU A 245 3.30 7.28 14.87
C LEU A 245 3.52 6.98 16.36
N PRO A 246 2.57 6.26 16.98
CA PRO A 246 2.64 5.88 18.40
C PRO A 246 3.81 4.96 18.75
#